data_59ffb1dd051430200e1bda2c28e58276
#
_entry.id   59ffb1dd051430200e1bda2c28e58276
#
_cell.length_a   1.000
_cell.length_b   1.000
_cell.length_c   1.000
_cell.angle_alpha   90.00
_cell.angle_beta   90.00
_cell.angle_gamma   90.00
#
_symmetry.space_group_name_H-M   'P 1'
#
loop_
_entity.id
_entity.type
_entity.pdbx_description
1 polymer ?
#
loop_
_entity_poly.entity_id
_entity_poly.type
_entity_poly.pdbx_seq_one_letter_code
_entity_poly.pdbx_strand_id
1 'polypeptide(L)'
;MNFNLTPEQEMIRDMARDFTEKNIKPVAAQYDAEKRFPYDNLKKMAELGLMGMNIPAELGGSEVGAVASSLAITEIAKGCASHAVTTSVTNMVAEVITEFCTEEVRKKHVPRICNGDYPAGSFAITEPHTGSDAANIRMTAVRRDNTYVLNGTKSLITSGEAAGVTVTWAVTDPAARKGKGISA
;
A
#
# COMPACT_ATOMS: atom_id res chain seq x y z
N MET A 1 20.88 -7.06 -24.10
CA MET A 1 19.95 -6.56 -23.09
C MET A 1 19.98 -5.03 -23.21
N ASN A 2 18.83 -4.36 -23.32
CA ASN A 2 18.74 -2.90 -23.42
C ASN A 2 18.24 -2.35 -22.08
N PHE A 3 18.97 -1.42 -21.49
CA PHE A 3 18.62 -0.76 -20.23
C PHE A 3 18.09 0.67 -20.41
N ASN A 4 17.88 1.08 -21.66
CA ASN A 4 17.25 2.38 -21.93
C ASN A 4 15.78 2.35 -21.51
N LEU A 5 15.33 3.42 -20.90
CA LEU A 5 13.92 3.59 -20.56
C LEU A 5 13.10 3.82 -21.83
N THR A 6 11.85 3.41 -21.79
CA THR A 6 10.86 3.79 -22.82
C THR A 6 10.42 5.24 -22.61
N PRO A 7 9.89 5.93 -23.63
CA PRO A 7 9.35 7.27 -23.46
C PRO A 7 8.26 7.37 -22.37
N GLU A 8 7.44 6.34 -22.21
CA GLU A 8 6.41 6.25 -21.16
C GLU A 8 7.04 6.15 -19.78
N GLN A 9 8.08 5.31 -19.59
CA GLN A 9 8.80 5.20 -18.33
C GLN A 9 9.49 6.51 -17.95
N GLU A 10 10.07 7.21 -18.92
CA GLU A 10 10.66 8.53 -18.71
C GLU A 10 9.60 9.55 -18.31
N MET A 11 8.46 9.58 -18.96
CA MET A 11 7.35 10.47 -18.64
C MET A 11 6.85 10.27 -17.20
N ILE A 12 6.62 9.03 -16.77
CA ILE A 12 6.19 8.71 -15.39
C ILE A 12 7.25 9.11 -14.37
N ARG A 13 8.51 8.80 -14.64
CA ARG A 13 9.64 9.23 -13.78
C ARG A 13 9.67 10.75 -13.61
N ASP A 14 9.60 11.46 -14.72
CA ASP A 14 9.73 12.93 -14.73
C ASP A 14 8.52 13.62 -14.10
N MET A 15 7.31 13.08 -14.29
CA MET A 15 6.09 13.50 -13.58
C MET A 15 6.23 13.31 -12.07
N ALA A 16 6.70 12.14 -11.61
CA ALA A 16 6.89 11.87 -10.19
C ALA A 16 7.98 12.77 -9.58
N ARG A 17 9.06 13.04 -10.32
CA ARG A 17 10.11 13.98 -9.93
C ARG A 17 9.56 15.40 -9.78
N ASP A 18 8.85 15.90 -10.79
CA ASP A 18 8.28 17.25 -10.78
C ASP A 18 7.31 17.43 -9.60
N PHE A 19 6.44 16.46 -9.38
CA PHE A 19 5.55 16.46 -8.23
C PHE A 19 6.32 16.48 -6.91
N THR A 20 7.36 15.67 -6.79
CA THR A 20 8.20 15.57 -5.59
C THR A 20 8.89 16.89 -5.27
N GLU A 21 9.51 17.52 -6.26
CA GLU A 21 10.19 18.80 -6.09
C GLU A 21 9.22 19.91 -5.68
N LYS A 22 8.02 19.94 -6.26
CA LYS A 22 7.04 21.02 -6.02
C LYS A 22 6.18 20.85 -4.79
N ASN A 23 5.81 19.60 -4.44
CA ASN A 23 4.78 19.36 -3.43
C ASN A 23 5.30 18.57 -2.19
N ILE A 24 6.30 17.71 -2.35
CA ILE A 24 6.78 16.86 -1.24
C ILE A 24 7.97 17.51 -0.52
N LYS A 25 9.05 17.80 -1.22
CA LYS A 25 10.26 18.36 -0.63
C LYS A 25 10.04 19.62 0.21
N PRO A 26 9.23 20.60 -0.22
CA PRO A 26 9.05 21.82 0.55
C PRO A 26 8.41 21.62 1.93
N VAL A 27 7.65 20.55 2.10
CA VAL A 27 6.88 20.28 3.34
C VAL A 27 7.40 19.08 4.14
N ALA A 28 8.33 18.30 3.60
CA ALA A 28 8.78 17.04 4.21
C ALA A 28 9.32 17.24 5.65
N ALA A 29 10.19 18.22 5.86
CA ALA A 29 10.77 18.52 7.17
C ALA A 29 9.72 19.00 8.18
N GLN A 30 8.74 19.79 7.72
CA GLN A 30 7.64 20.25 8.57
C GLN A 30 6.75 19.07 8.98
N TYR A 31 6.37 18.19 8.05
CA TYR A 31 5.52 17.02 8.34
C TYR A 31 6.20 16.05 9.31
N ASP A 32 7.52 15.88 9.19
CA ASP A 32 8.30 15.07 10.12
C ASP A 32 8.29 15.68 11.53
N ALA A 33 8.58 16.97 11.68
CA ALA A 33 8.57 17.67 12.95
C ALA A 33 7.19 17.67 13.63
N GLU A 34 6.12 17.83 12.85
CA GLU A 34 4.73 17.83 13.31
C GLU A 34 4.16 16.41 13.50
N LYS A 35 4.88 15.35 13.08
CA LYS A 35 4.39 13.96 13.03
C LYS A 35 3.08 13.85 12.25
N ARG A 36 2.95 14.60 11.17
CA ARG A 36 1.73 14.77 10.40
C ARG A 36 1.67 13.79 9.24
N PHE A 37 0.52 13.09 9.11
CA PHE A 37 0.26 12.25 7.94
C PHE A 37 -0.06 13.09 6.70
N PRO A 38 0.49 12.78 5.50
CA PRO A 38 0.48 13.67 4.34
C PRO A 38 -0.78 13.54 3.46
N TYR A 39 -1.97 13.66 4.04
CA TYR A 39 -3.25 13.47 3.34
C TYR A 39 -3.37 14.25 2.03
N ASP A 40 -3.00 15.54 2.04
CA ASP A 40 -3.15 16.44 0.89
C ASP A 40 -2.27 16.00 -0.28
N ASN A 41 -1.04 15.58 0.00
CA ASN A 41 -0.12 15.12 -1.03
C ASN A 41 -0.55 13.75 -1.60
N LEU A 42 -1.01 12.83 -0.74
CA LEU A 42 -1.49 11.52 -1.19
C LEU A 42 -2.71 11.65 -2.10
N LYS A 43 -3.63 12.57 -1.78
CA LYS A 43 -4.78 12.86 -2.66
C LYS A 43 -4.34 13.37 -4.03
N LYS A 44 -3.42 14.33 -4.09
CA LYS A 44 -2.86 14.82 -5.35
C LYS A 44 -2.12 13.72 -6.13
N MET A 45 -1.44 12.82 -5.42
CA MET A 45 -0.77 11.67 -6.03
C MET A 45 -1.78 10.68 -6.64
N ALA A 46 -2.94 10.50 -6.02
CA ALA A 46 -4.04 9.72 -6.59
C ALA A 46 -4.56 10.35 -7.90
N GLU A 47 -4.74 11.67 -7.93
CA GLU A 47 -5.13 12.43 -9.13
C GLU A 47 -4.13 12.27 -10.29
N LEU A 48 -2.85 12.01 -9.97
CA LEU A 48 -1.79 11.71 -10.94
C LEU A 48 -1.67 10.21 -11.29
N GLY A 49 -2.54 9.35 -10.75
CA GLY A 49 -2.50 7.90 -10.98
C GLY A 49 -1.39 7.16 -10.20
N LEU A 50 -0.73 7.81 -9.23
CA LEU A 50 0.36 7.21 -8.46
C LEU A 50 -0.11 6.28 -7.33
N MET A 51 -1.41 6.19 -7.06
CA MET A 51 -1.99 5.34 -6.01
C MET A 51 -2.58 4.02 -6.53
N GLY A 52 -2.44 3.74 -7.84
CA GLY A 52 -2.87 2.51 -8.50
C GLY A 52 -1.99 2.19 -9.71
N MET A 53 -0.67 2.29 -9.56
CA MET A 53 0.28 2.27 -10.68
C MET A 53 0.26 0.96 -11.49
N ASN A 54 0.08 -0.19 -10.84
CA ASN A 54 0.03 -1.49 -11.52
C ASN A 54 -1.39 -2.09 -11.56
N ILE A 55 -2.39 -1.30 -11.19
CA ILE A 55 -3.79 -1.75 -11.17
C ILE A 55 -4.39 -1.59 -12.57
N PRO A 56 -5.22 -2.57 -13.02
CA PRO A 56 -5.95 -2.49 -14.28
C PRO A 56 -6.83 -1.22 -14.38
N ALA A 57 -6.93 -0.70 -15.61
CA ALA A 57 -7.68 0.53 -15.89
C ALA A 57 -9.17 0.41 -15.54
N GLU A 58 -9.76 -0.79 -15.71
CA GLU A 58 -11.16 -1.06 -15.32
C GLU A 58 -11.42 -0.94 -13.81
N LEU A 59 -10.38 -1.00 -12.98
CA LEU A 59 -10.43 -0.76 -11.54
C LEU A 59 -9.93 0.64 -11.15
N GLY A 60 -9.68 1.51 -12.13
CA GLY A 60 -9.22 2.88 -11.92
C GLY A 60 -7.71 3.04 -11.81
N GLY A 61 -6.94 2.01 -12.14
CA GLY A 61 -5.47 2.05 -12.13
C GLY A 61 -4.85 2.64 -13.39
N SER A 62 -3.52 2.74 -13.40
CA SER A 62 -2.74 3.40 -14.46
C SER A 62 -1.94 2.42 -15.33
N GLU A 63 -1.83 1.14 -14.95
CA GLU A 63 -1.15 0.05 -15.67
C GLU A 63 0.27 0.39 -16.16
N VAL A 64 1.02 1.19 -15.41
CA VAL A 64 2.34 1.70 -15.87
C VAL A 64 3.45 0.64 -15.88
N GLY A 65 3.23 -0.48 -15.21
CA GLY A 65 4.19 -1.58 -15.11
C GLY A 65 5.29 -1.37 -14.06
N ALA A 66 5.96 -2.46 -13.68
CA ALA A 66 6.87 -2.52 -12.55
C ALA A 66 8.07 -1.55 -12.65
N VAL A 67 8.62 -1.35 -13.85
CA VAL A 67 9.76 -0.44 -14.05
C VAL A 67 9.36 1.01 -13.79
N ALA A 68 8.27 1.47 -14.40
CA ALA A 68 7.79 2.84 -14.21
C ALA A 68 7.34 3.10 -12.77
N SER A 69 6.66 2.13 -12.12
CA SER A 69 6.32 2.20 -10.70
C SER A 69 7.56 2.36 -9.80
N SER A 70 8.61 1.56 -10.06
CA SER A 70 9.85 1.63 -9.29
C SER A 70 10.55 2.97 -9.48
N LEU A 71 10.54 3.53 -10.70
CA LEU A 71 11.07 4.85 -10.98
C LEU A 71 10.30 5.95 -10.25
N ALA A 72 8.96 5.89 -10.28
CA ALA A 72 8.12 6.85 -9.56
C ALA A 72 8.37 6.83 -8.05
N ILE A 73 8.38 5.64 -7.43
CA ILE A 73 8.69 5.48 -6.00
C ILE A 73 10.09 6.01 -5.67
N THR A 74 11.07 5.77 -6.55
CA THR A 74 12.45 6.28 -6.37
C THR A 74 12.47 7.81 -6.36
N GLU A 75 11.78 8.46 -7.28
CA GLU A 75 11.73 9.93 -7.32
C GLU A 75 11.01 10.50 -6.09
N ILE A 76 9.91 9.88 -5.64
CA ILE A 76 9.21 10.27 -4.41
C ILE A 76 10.13 10.12 -3.19
N ALA A 77 10.90 9.03 -3.10
CA ALA A 77 11.80 8.76 -1.99
C ALA A 77 12.93 9.79 -1.88
N LYS A 78 13.39 10.37 -2.99
CA LYS A 78 14.38 11.47 -2.99
C LYS A 78 13.85 12.73 -2.30
N GLY A 79 12.55 12.91 -2.24
CA GLY A 79 11.91 14.01 -1.52
C GLY A 79 11.57 13.68 -0.08
N CYS A 80 11.00 12.50 0.15
CA CYS A 80 10.57 12.06 1.48
C CYS A 80 10.34 10.54 1.50
N ALA A 81 11.10 9.83 2.34
CA ALA A 81 10.98 8.38 2.50
C ALA A 81 9.59 7.96 3.02
N SER A 82 8.99 8.74 3.93
CA SER A 82 7.65 8.44 4.48
C SER A 82 6.57 8.48 3.40
N HIS A 83 6.60 9.46 2.48
CA HIS A 83 5.68 9.50 1.33
C HIS A 83 5.90 8.29 0.43
N ALA A 84 7.15 7.94 0.13
CA ALA A 84 7.46 6.79 -0.73
C ALA A 84 6.97 5.47 -0.13
N VAL A 85 7.21 5.24 1.17
CA VAL A 85 6.75 4.03 1.86
C VAL A 85 5.22 3.96 1.88
N THR A 86 4.54 5.06 2.21
CA THR A 86 3.07 5.10 2.18
C THR A 86 2.51 4.79 0.80
N THR A 87 3.07 5.39 -0.25
CA THR A 87 2.66 5.13 -1.63
C THR A 87 2.93 3.69 -2.05
N SER A 88 4.11 3.17 -1.75
CA SER A 88 4.49 1.79 -2.07
C SER A 88 3.58 0.76 -1.39
N VAL A 89 3.33 0.92 -0.08
CA VAL A 89 2.44 0.01 0.67
C VAL A 89 1.00 0.11 0.16
N THR A 90 0.53 1.31 -0.16
CA THR A 90 -0.82 1.50 -0.71
C THR A 90 -1.01 0.80 -2.05
N ASN A 91 -0.04 0.93 -2.97
CA ASN A 91 -0.04 0.19 -4.24
C ASN A 91 0.01 -1.33 -4.02
N MET A 92 0.89 -1.81 -3.14
CA MET A 92 0.95 -3.24 -2.77
C MET A 92 -0.39 -3.76 -2.25
N VAL A 93 -1.09 -3.00 -1.40
CA VAL A 93 -2.42 -3.39 -0.89
C VAL A 93 -3.44 -3.46 -2.02
N ALA A 94 -3.44 -2.49 -2.94
CA ALA A 94 -4.31 -2.52 -4.12
C ALA A 94 -4.03 -3.75 -5.00
N GLU A 95 -2.76 -4.08 -5.25
CA GLU A 95 -2.34 -5.27 -6.01
C GLU A 95 -2.78 -6.57 -5.31
N VAL A 96 -2.58 -6.69 -3.99
CA VAL A 96 -3.00 -7.87 -3.22
C VAL A 96 -4.52 -8.06 -3.28
N ILE A 97 -5.30 -6.98 -3.12
CA ILE A 97 -6.76 -7.06 -3.22
C ILE A 97 -7.16 -7.44 -4.65
N THR A 98 -6.51 -6.88 -5.66
CA THR A 98 -6.80 -7.16 -7.07
C THR A 98 -6.53 -8.62 -7.42
N GLU A 99 -5.45 -9.20 -6.92
CA GLU A 99 -5.03 -10.55 -7.27
C GLU A 99 -5.77 -11.64 -6.49
N PHE A 100 -5.98 -11.44 -5.19
CA PHE A 100 -6.37 -12.52 -4.28
C PHE A 100 -7.79 -12.42 -3.70
N CYS A 101 -8.46 -11.27 -3.83
CA CYS A 101 -9.80 -11.10 -3.28
C CYS A 101 -10.91 -11.42 -4.30
N THR A 102 -12.12 -11.60 -3.78
CA THR A 102 -13.32 -11.77 -4.61
C THR A 102 -13.61 -10.53 -5.46
N GLU A 103 -14.33 -10.70 -6.55
CA GLU A 103 -14.70 -9.60 -7.44
C GLU A 103 -15.46 -8.48 -6.70
N GLU A 104 -16.33 -8.84 -5.76
CA GLU A 104 -17.06 -7.89 -4.91
C GLU A 104 -16.11 -7.00 -4.10
N VAL A 105 -15.12 -7.63 -3.43
CA VAL A 105 -14.13 -6.91 -2.62
C VAL A 105 -13.23 -6.03 -3.50
N ARG A 106 -12.79 -6.53 -4.65
CA ARG A 106 -12.02 -5.77 -5.64
C ARG A 106 -12.76 -4.51 -6.08
N LYS A 107 -13.98 -4.65 -6.59
CA LYS A 107 -14.81 -3.53 -7.08
C LYS A 107 -15.14 -2.52 -5.98
N LYS A 108 -15.25 -2.97 -4.75
CA LYS A 108 -15.57 -2.10 -3.62
C LYS A 108 -14.38 -1.27 -3.15
N HIS A 109 -13.18 -1.83 -3.11
CA HIS A 109 -12.04 -1.22 -2.40
C HIS A 109 -10.97 -0.66 -3.34
N VAL A 110 -10.65 -1.35 -4.45
CA VAL A 110 -9.54 -0.94 -5.33
C VAL A 110 -9.77 0.43 -5.97
N PRO A 111 -10.94 0.75 -6.55
CA PRO A 111 -11.17 2.08 -7.10
C PRO A 111 -11.03 3.21 -6.09
N ARG A 112 -11.39 2.95 -4.82
CA ARG A 112 -11.27 3.94 -3.74
C ARG A 112 -9.83 4.19 -3.31
N ILE A 113 -8.95 3.21 -3.51
CA ILE A 113 -7.50 3.42 -3.35
C ILE A 113 -7.00 4.28 -4.52
N CYS A 114 -7.31 3.88 -5.75
CA CYS A 114 -6.79 4.52 -6.96
C CYS A 114 -7.20 5.99 -7.08
N ASN A 115 -8.44 6.35 -6.70
CA ASN A 115 -8.97 7.72 -6.78
C ASN A 115 -8.70 8.58 -5.53
N GLY A 116 -8.08 8.00 -4.49
CA GLY A 116 -7.76 8.71 -3.26
C GLY A 116 -8.91 8.93 -2.27
N ASP A 117 -10.07 8.26 -2.44
CA ASP A 117 -11.13 8.23 -1.43
C ASP A 117 -10.63 7.56 -0.14
N TYR A 118 -9.76 6.56 -0.29
CA TYR A 118 -8.96 6.04 0.81
C TYR A 118 -7.61 6.74 0.82
N PRO A 119 -7.24 7.42 1.91
CA PRO A 119 -5.96 8.12 2.01
C PRO A 119 -4.76 7.19 1.83
N ALA A 120 -4.89 5.94 2.27
CA ALA A 120 -3.90 4.90 2.11
C ALA A 120 -4.51 3.50 2.23
N GLY A 121 -3.77 2.49 1.76
CA GLY A 121 -3.91 1.09 2.11
C GLY A 121 -2.90 0.70 3.19
N SER A 122 -3.22 -0.31 3.99
CA SER A 122 -2.37 -0.81 5.07
C SER A 122 -2.19 -2.32 4.99
N PHE A 123 -1.00 -2.81 5.40
CA PHE A 123 -0.66 -4.23 5.37
C PHE A 123 -0.21 -4.69 6.76
N ALA A 124 -1.11 -5.36 7.49
CA ALA A 124 -0.96 -5.68 8.90
C ALA A 124 -0.51 -7.14 9.11
N ILE A 125 0.81 -7.38 9.10
CA ILE A 125 1.41 -8.69 9.36
C ILE A 125 2.21 -8.70 10.66
N THR A 126 3.06 -7.70 10.89
CA THR A 126 3.99 -7.63 12.03
C THR A 126 3.26 -7.59 13.37
N GLU A 127 3.78 -8.31 14.35
CA GLU A 127 3.30 -8.34 15.73
C GLU A 127 4.44 -7.97 16.70
N PRO A 128 4.14 -7.56 17.95
CA PRO A 128 5.16 -7.12 18.90
C PRO A 128 6.31 -8.10 19.13
N HIS A 129 6.04 -9.41 18.99
CA HIS A 129 7.01 -10.49 19.22
C HIS A 129 7.65 -11.04 17.94
N THR A 130 7.16 -10.67 16.74
CA THR A 130 7.66 -11.21 15.47
C THR A 130 7.50 -10.23 14.31
N GLY A 131 8.55 -10.12 13.51
CA GLY A 131 8.59 -9.34 12.27
C GLY A 131 9.11 -10.21 11.12
N SER A 132 10.40 -10.49 11.08
CA SER A 132 11.04 -11.30 10.01
C SER A 132 10.54 -12.75 9.97
N ASP A 133 10.17 -13.33 11.11
CA ASP A 133 9.52 -14.66 11.18
C ASP A 133 7.99 -14.51 11.07
N ALA A 134 7.51 -14.06 9.92
CA ALA A 134 6.08 -13.83 9.65
C ALA A 134 5.21 -15.09 9.82
N ALA A 135 5.80 -16.28 9.71
CA ALA A 135 5.12 -17.55 9.97
C ALA A 135 4.80 -17.78 11.46
N ASN A 136 5.30 -16.94 12.36
CA ASN A 136 5.12 -17.05 13.82
C ASN A 136 4.12 -16.03 14.39
N ILE A 137 3.26 -15.44 13.56
CA ILE A 137 2.20 -14.56 14.03
C ILE A 137 1.21 -15.34 14.90
N ARG A 138 0.57 -14.63 15.85
CA ARG A 138 -0.33 -15.21 16.85
C ARG A 138 -1.72 -14.59 16.88
N MET A 139 -1.93 -13.47 16.19
CA MET A 139 -3.29 -12.93 16.03
C MET A 139 -4.20 -14.00 15.46
N THR A 140 -5.32 -14.25 16.11
CA THR A 140 -6.29 -15.26 15.68
C THR A 140 -7.46 -14.64 14.90
N ALA A 141 -8.01 -15.38 13.95
CA ALA A 141 -9.25 -15.08 13.26
C ALA A 141 -10.21 -16.25 13.42
N VAL A 142 -11.17 -16.14 14.33
CA VAL A 142 -12.14 -17.19 14.61
C VAL A 142 -13.43 -16.90 13.88
N ARG A 143 -13.85 -17.84 13.01
CA ARG A 143 -15.10 -17.70 12.27
C ARG A 143 -16.30 -17.84 13.23
N ARG A 144 -17.23 -16.88 13.12
CA ARG A 144 -18.55 -16.90 13.79
C ARG A 144 -19.60 -16.54 12.75
N ASP A 145 -20.35 -17.53 12.34
CA ASP A 145 -21.38 -17.40 11.27
C ASP A 145 -20.75 -16.84 9.97
N ASN A 146 -21.15 -15.66 9.57
CA ASN A 146 -20.68 -14.96 8.37
C ASN A 146 -19.58 -13.92 8.66
N THR A 147 -19.00 -13.92 9.86
CA THR A 147 -17.97 -12.96 10.27
C THR A 147 -16.75 -13.68 10.86
N TYR A 148 -15.63 -12.95 10.97
CA TYR A 148 -14.46 -13.39 11.72
C TYR A 148 -14.21 -12.45 12.89
N VAL A 149 -13.95 -13.01 14.05
CA VAL A 149 -13.51 -12.28 15.24
C VAL A 149 -11.99 -12.32 15.28
N LEU A 150 -11.37 -11.16 15.10
CA LEU A 150 -9.92 -10.99 15.20
C LEU A 150 -9.54 -10.71 16.66
N ASN A 151 -8.53 -11.42 17.17
CA ASN A 151 -8.00 -11.20 18.51
C ASN A 151 -6.47 -11.25 18.50
N GLY A 152 -5.84 -10.13 18.84
CA GLY A 152 -4.39 -9.95 18.82
C GLY A 152 -4.00 -8.49 18.59
N THR A 153 -2.70 -8.27 18.48
CA THR A 153 -2.14 -6.93 18.26
C THR A 153 -1.16 -6.95 17.09
N LYS A 154 -1.34 -6.02 16.16
CA LYS A 154 -0.37 -5.72 15.11
C LYS A 154 0.42 -4.48 15.50
N SER A 155 1.68 -4.40 15.07
CA SER A 155 2.58 -3.28 15.40
C SER A 155 3.37 -2.82 14.19
N LEU A 156 3.80 -1.55 14.20
CA LEU A 156 4.60 -0.94 13.14
C LEU A 156 3.91 -0.98 11.77
N ILE A 157 2.60 -0.82 11.75
CA ILE A 157 1.80 -0.94 10.53
C ILE A 157 1.77 0.40 9.81
N THR A 158 2.39 0.44 8.63
CA THR A 158 2.41 1.62 7.76
C THR A 158 0.97 2.08 7.48
N SER A 159 0.71 3.36 7.72
CA SER A 159 -0.60 4.00 7.53
C SER A 159 -1.75 3.39 8.34
N GLY A 160 -1.48 2.61 9.40
CA GLY A 160 -2.50 1.86 10.13
C GLY A 160 -3.63 2.73 10.71
N GLU A 161 -3.35 4.00 11.06
CA GLU A 161 -4.35 4.95 11.57
C GLU A 161 -5.15 5.62 10.43
N ALA A 162 -4.51 5.82 9.26
CA ALA A 162 -5.06 6.60 8.15
C ALA A 162 -5.69 5.74 7.05
N ALA A 163 -5.47 4.43 7.08
CA ALA A 163 -5.87 3.53 5.99
C ALA A 163 -7.39 3.40 5.88
N GLY A 164 -7.92 3.51 4.66
CA GLY A 164 -9.31 3.20 4.34
C GLY A 164 -9.58 1.69 4.23
N VAL A 165 -8.55 0.90 3.99
CA VAL A 165 -8.60 -0.57 3.96
C VAL A 165 -7.28 -1.16 4.46
N THR A 166 -7.38 -2.27 5.19
CA THR A 166 -6.21 -2.99 5.73
C THR A 166 -6.28 -4.47 5.36
N VAL A 167 -5.23 -4.98 4.72
CA VAL A 167 -5.01 -6.43 4.59
C VAL A 167 -4.40 -6.94 5.89
N THR A 168 -5.13 -7.80 6.61
CA THR A 168 -4.71 -8.28 7.93
C THR A 168 -4.47 -9.78 7.92
N TRP A 169 -3.26 -10.19 8.30
CA TRP A 169 -2.87 -11.60 8.40
C TRP A 169 -3.13 -12.15 9.80
N ALA A 170 -3.85 -13.27 9.88
CA ALA A 170 -4.19 -13.89 11.16
C ALA A 170 -4.22 -15.43 11.04
N VAL A 171 -4.09 -16.11 12.18
CA VAL A 171 -4.18 -17.56 12.28
C VAL A 171 -5.66 -17.97 12.26
N THR A 172 -6.06 -18.69 11.23
CA THR A 172 -7.40 -19.26 11.05
C THR A 172 -7.46 -20.75 11.40
N ASP A 173 -6.31 -21.44 11.31
CA ASP A 173 -6.18 -22.84 11.73
C ASP A 173 -4.95 -23.00 12.65
N PRO A 174 -5.14 -23.01 13.97
CA PRO A 174 -4.05 -23.16 14.93
C PRO A 174 -3.47 -24.59 15.00
N ALA A 175 -4.15 -25.59 14.43
CA ALA A 175 -3.65 -26.98 14.38
C ALA A 175 -2.74 -27.24 13.18
N ALA A 176 -2.72 -26.35 12.20
CA ALA A 176 -1.85 -26.47 11.03
C ALA A 176 -0.37 -26.30 11.39
N ARG A 177 0.51 -26.82 10.52
CA ARG A 177 1.95 -26.55 10.64
C ARG A 177 2.23 -25.04 10.62
N LYS A 178 3.31 -24.62 11.28
CA LYS A 178 3.79 -23.23 11.30
C LYS A 178 3.69 -22.58 9.91
N GLY A 179 2.99 -21.46 9.82
CA GLY A 179 2.78 -20.70 8.60
C GLY A 179 1.74 -21.25 7.62
N LYS A 180 1.16 -22.43 7.87
CA LYS A 180 0.14 -23.03 6.97
C LYS A 180 -1.30 -22.75 7.38
N GLY A 181 -1.51 -22.33 8.61
CA GLY A 181 -2.84 -21.96 9.13
C GLY A 181 -3.11 -20.46 9.13
N ILE A 182 -2.37 -19.68 8.33
CA ILE A 182 -2.49 -18.22 8.25
C ILE A 182 -3.32 -17.85 7.02
N SER A 183 -4.23 -16.89 7.20
CA SER A 183 -5.07 -16.30 6.15
C SER A 183 -5.04 -14.77 6.22
N ALA A 184 -5.44 -14.13 5.14
CA ALA A 184 -5.62 -12.68 5.06
C ALA A 184 -7.10 -12.33 4.87
#